data_81d97d58e74319ea172bddf7c7538720
#
_entry.id   81d97d58e74319ea172bddf7c7538720
#
_cell.length_a   1.000
_cell.length_b   1.000
_cell.length_c   1.000
_cell.angle_alpha   90.00
_cell.angle_beta   90.00
_cell.angle_gamma   90.00
#
_symmetry.space_group_name_H-M   'P 1'
#
loop_
_entity.id
_entity.type
_entity.pdbx_description
1 polymer ?
#
loop_
_entity_poly.entity_id
_entity_poly.type
_entity_poly.pdbx_seq_one_letter_code
_entity_poly.pdbx_strand_id
1 'polypeptide(L)'
;MFDISDPGSTTYLASGRVLGTVQDQFSISEHDGAIRVASTTDVWERWWMTDQIDQETGPNSFSGPSNRVTILIPDESGNLAQAGLIDNIADGERIWSARFIGDRGYLVTFEMIDPLWVLDLSDPFNPVILGELEVPGVSTYVHPVDENTLLTIGIGPGVGGLGLDWSTTQVSLFDVSDPSTPTLADSMKLTPAYTDSRCEDVRHCGWTWSWSEATYEHKAFTYWSPDSILAVPLSTYRYLYDESGYSGYEYVSKLMLVDVDIENKTLSGHGEIDHSSFYNKEDGDTSWWHSYSTSIRRSIFMGDFVYAFSALGISVHDTEDLVVTEILEIPGQERPFGQDSTESEDMESEGHNCNDNDEGATSCVD
;
A
#
# COMPACT_ATOMS: atom_id res chain seq x y z
N MET A 1 -12.45 -24.25 -4.17
CA MET A 1 -11.35 -24.72 -5.01
C MET A 1 -11.90 -25.22 -6.32
N PHE A 2 -11.28 -24.85 -7.43
CA PHE A 2 -11.63 -25.30 -8.76
C PHE A 2 -10.36 -25.79 -9.46
N ASP A 3 -10.46 -26.83 -10.26
CA ASP A 3 -9.42 -27.23 -11.18
C ASP A 3 -9.54 -26.41 -12.47
N ILE A 4 -8.47 -25.69 -12.81
CA ILE A 4 -8.33 -24.85 -13.99
C ILE A 4 -7.15 -25.29 -14.88
N SER A 5 -6.65 -26.50 -14.69
CA SER A 5 -5.53 -27.07 -15.46
C SER A 5 -5.86 -27.17 -16.95
N ASP A 6 -7.13 -27.42 -17.30
CA ASP A 6 -7.66 -27.27 -18.64
C ASP A 6 -8.48 -25.96 -18.74
N PRO A 7 -7.97 -24.91 -19.45
CA PRO A 7 -8.70 -23.65 -19.61
C PRO A 7 -10.09 -23.79 -20.26
N GLY A 8 -10.30 -24.87 -21.03
CA GLY A 8 -11.58 -25.18 -21.67
C GLY A 8 -12.57 -25.92 -20.78
N SER A 9 -12.15 -26.38 -19.58
CA SER A 9 -12.96 -27.25 -18.72
C SER A 9 -12.66 -27.01 -17.25
N THR A 10 -13.23 -25.96 -16.69
CA THR A 10 -13.11 -25.67 -15.25
C THR A 10 -14.03 -26.59 -14.45
N THR A 11 -13.49 -27.33 -13.47
CA THR A 11 -14.27 -28.23 -12.62
C THR A 11 -14.19 -27.81 -11.14
N TYR A 12 -15.32 -27.93 -10.46
CA TYR A 12 -15.38 -27.77 -9.01
C TYR A 12 -14.73 -28.95 -8.30
N LEU A 13 -13.85 -28.70 -7.34
CA LEU A 13 -13.20 -29.73 -6.54
C LEU A 13 -13.74 -29.76 -5.11
N ALA A 14 -13.64 -28.67 -4.38
CA ALA A 14 -14.00 -28.67 -2.96
C ALA A 14 -14.27 -27.22 -2.46
N SER A 15 -14.99 -27.12 -1.34
CA SER A 15 -15.18 -25.87 -0.60
C SER A 15 -14.94 -26.05 0.87
N GLY A 16 -14.54 -24.97 1.55
CA GLY A 16 -14.29 -24.95 2.99
C GLY A 16 -14.48 -23.56 3.56
N ARG A 17 -14.26 -23.44 4.85
CA ARG A 17 -14.34 -22.18 5.60
C ARG A 17 -13.13 -22.06 6.50
N VAL A 18 -12.63 -20.83 6.65
CA VAL A 18 -11.64 -20.45 7.65
C VAL A 18 -12.26 -19.44 8.62
N LEU A 19 -11.68 -19.34 9.81
CA LEU A 19 -12.09 -18.34 10.77
C LEU A 19 -11.33 -17.03 10.52
N GLY A 20 -12.03 -15.89 10.65
CA GLY A 20 -11.43 -14.56 10.55
C GLY A 20 -11.59 -13.89 9.18
N THR A 21 -10.93 -12.76 9.04
CA THR A 21 -10.90 -11.93 7.84
C THR A 21 -9.57 -12.11 7.14
N VAL A 22 -9.61 -12.27 5.83
CA VAL A 22 -8.45 -12.36 4.94
C VAL A 22 -8.10 -10.95 4.48
N GLN A 23 -6.84 -10.53 4.62
CA GLN A 23 -6.41 -9.17 4.31
C GLN A 23 -6.50 -8.87 2.81
N ASP A 24 -5.91 -9.74 2.00
CA ASP A 24 -5.83 -9.57 0.55
C ASP A 24 -5.67 -10.92 -0.18
N GLN A 25 -5.49 -10.87 -1.49
CA GLN A 25 -5.31 -12.06 -2.33
C GLN A 25 -4.02 -12.83 -2.03
N PHE A 26 -2.97 -12.20 -1.47
CA PHE A 26 -1.70 -12.84 -1.14
C PHE A 26 -1.77 -13.63 0.17
N SER A 27 -2.79 -13.35 0.95
CA SER A 27 -3.13 -14.10 2.16
C SER A 27 -3.76 -15.47 1.89
N ILE A 28 -3.98 -15.82 0.62
CA ILE A 28 -4.47 -17.13 0.17
C ILE A 28 -3.50 -17.67 -0.88
N SER A 29 -3.15 -18.95 -0.76
CA SER A 29 -2.26 -19.63 -1.71
C SER A 29 -2.68 -21.08 -1.87
N GLU A 30 -2.46 -21.63 -3.04
CA GLU A 30 -2.46 -23.07 -3.30
C GLU A 30 -1.02 -23.54 -3.51
N HIS A 31 -0.66 -24.66 -2.91
CA HIS A 31 0.64 -25.32 -3.10
C HIS A 31 0.52 -26.80 -2.85
N ASP A 32 0.92 -27.63 -3.83
CA ASP A 32 0.86 -29.09 -3.78
C ASP A 32 -0.51 -29.64 -3.35
N GLY A 33 -1.59 -29.03 -3.83
CA GLY A 33 -2.96 -29.44 -3.54
C GLY A 33 -3.51 -28.98 -2.18
N ALA A 34 -2.71 -28.29 -1.37
CA ALA A 34 -3.15 -27.69 -0.11
C ALA A 34 -3.45 -26.19 -0.29
N ILE A 35 -4.56 -25.73 0.29
CA ILE A 35 -4.91 -24.31 0.36
C ILE A 35 -4.40 -23.74 1.68
N ARG A 36 -3.60 -22.67 1.62
CA ARG A 36 -3.04 -21.97 2.78
C ARG A 36 -3.72 -20.63 2.90
N VAL A 37 -4.23 -20.30 4.09
CA VAL A 37 -4.96 -19.06 4.34
C VAL A 37 -4.47 -18.41 5.60
N ALA A 38 -3.95 -17.19 5.47
CA ALA A 38 -3.65 -16.30 6.58
C ALA A 38 -4.87 -15.41 6.88
N SER A 39 -5.30 -15.35 8.14
CA SER A 39 -6.47 -14.58 8.54
C SER A 39 -6.35 -14.01 9.95
N THR A 40 -7.00 -12.87 10.18
CA THR A 40 -7.13 -12.24 11.50
C THR A 40 -8.52 -12.48 12.05
N THR A 41 -8.63 -12.98 13.25
CA THR A 41 -9.89 -13.15 13.98
C THR A 41 -10.07 -11.98 14.94
N ASP A 42 -11.20 -11.30 14.83
CA ASP A 42 -11.58 -10.20 15.71
C ASP A 42 -12.73 -10.64 16.61
N VAL A 43 -12.56 -10.52 17.90
CA VAL A 43 -13.61 -10.88 18.87
C VAL A 43 -14.84 -9.97 18.74
N TRP A 44 -14.67 -8.74 18.22
CA TRP A 44 -15.74 -7.77 18.06
C TRP A 44 -16.76 -8.12 16.98
N GLU A 45 -16.36 -8.78 15.90
CA GLU A 45 -17.27 -9.10 14.81
C GLU A 45 -18.18 -10.29 15.08
N ARG A 46 -18.02 -11.02 16.20
CA ARG A 46 -18.64 -12.31 16.42
C ARG A 46 -19.64 -12.45 17.54
N TRP A 47 -19.73 -11.50 18.45
CA TRP A 47 -20.57 -11.73 19.64
C TRP A 47 -22.06 -12.00 19.32
N TRP A 48 -22.53 -11.64 18.12
CA TRP A 48 -23.90 -11.94 17.65
C TRP A 48 -23.97 -13.06 16.61
N MET A 49 -22.84 -13.59 16.14
CA MET A 49 -22.81 -14.64 15.10
C MET A 49 -22.44 -16.04 15.60
N THR A 50 -22.02 -16.19 16.85
CA THR A 50 -21.57 -17.48 17.36
C THR A 50 -22.60 -18.12 18.29
N ASP A 51 -23.22 -19.21 17.81
CA ASP A 51 -23.89 -20.19 18.66
C ASP A 51 -22.90 -21.03 19.49
N GLN A 52 -21.60 -20.74 19.42
CA GLN A 52 -20.55 -21.39 20.19
C GLN A 52 -19.69 -20.33 20.90
N ILE A 53 -20.26 -19.83 22.00
CA ILE A 53 -19.45 -19.18 23.04
C ILE A 53 -18.76 -20.34 23.76
N ASP A 54 -17.42 -20.39 23.63
CA ASP A 54 -16.62 -21.29 24.44
C ASP A 54 -16.87 -20.91 25.92
N GLN A 55 -17.52 -21.80 26.66
CA GLN A 55 -18.01 -21.52 28.04
C GLN A 55 -16.86 -21.41 29.04
N GLU A 56 -15.60 -21.60 28.63
CA GLU A 56 -14.44 -21.53 29.55
C GLU A 56 -13.86 -20.11 29.68
N THR A 57 -14.09 -19.23 28.70
CA THR A 57 -13.69 -17.81 28.81
C THR A 57 -14.94 -16.95 29.03
N GLY A 58 -15.12 -16.48 30.25
CA GLY A 58 -16.24 -15.61 30.60
C GLY A 58 -16.27 -14.30 29.75
N PRO A 59 -17.42 -13.57 29.77
CA PRO A 59 -17.68 -12.40 28.90
C PRO A 59 -16.78 -11.17 29.11
N ASN A 60 -15.69 -11.28 29.84
CA ASN A 60 -14.76 -10.20 30.18
C ASN A 60 -13.32 -10.39 29.69
N SER A 61 -13.00 -11.45 28.94
CA SER A 61 -11.68 -11.53 28.30
C SER A 61 -11.75 -10.90 26.91
N PHE A 62 -11.56 -9.59 26.83
CA PHE A 62 -11.17 -8.92 25.59
C PHE A 62 -9.75 -9.35 25.25
N SER A 63 -9.59 -10.47 24.57
CA SER A 63 -8.40 -10.71 23.77
C SER A 63 -8.58 -9.91 22.49
N GLY A 64 -7.63 -9.06 22.16
CA GLY A 64 -7.57 -8.31 20.90
C GLY A 64 -7.63 -9.21 19.68
N PRO A 65 -7.35 -8.70 18.48
CA PRO A 65 -7.25 -9.52 17.28
C PRO A 65 -6.21 -10.64 17.48
N SER A 66 -6.43 -11.77 16.85
CA SER A 66 -5.50 -12.90 16.84
C SER A 66 -5.36 -13.42 15.43
N ASN A 67 -4.14 -13.77 15.03
CA ASN A 67 -3.85 -14.19 13.67
C ASN A 67 -3.61 -15.69 13.59
N ARG A 68 -3.91 -16.24 12.43
CA ARG A 68 -3.72 -17.67 12.17
C ARG A 68 -3.39 -17.97 10.72
N VAL A 69 -2.70 -19.09 10.50
CA VAL A 69 -2.54 -19.72 9.20
C VAL A 69 -3.22 -21.09 9.24
N THR A 70 -4.24 -21.23 8.40
CA THR A 70 -5.01 -22.48 8.27
C THR A 70 -4.62 -23.17 6.96
N ILE A 71 -4.30 -24.45 7.03
CA ILE A 71 -4.03 -25.29 5.87
C ILE A 71 -5.20 -26.24 5.66
N LEU A 72 -5.76 -26.21 4.46
CA LEU A 72 -6.90 -27.00 4.06
C LEU A 72 -6.54 -27.94 2.93
N ILE A 73 -7.02 -29.18 2.99
CA ILE A 73 -6.84 -30.19 1.95
C ILE A 73 -8.21 -30.73 1.53
N PRO A 74 -8.46 -31.00 0.21
CA PRO A 74 -9.68 -31.61 -0.25
C PRO A 74 -9.86 -33.03 0.32
N ASP A 75 -11.04 -33.33 0.84
CA ASP A 75 -11.44 -34.66 1.24
C ASP A 75 -12.24 -35.38 0.13
N GLU A 76 -12.49 -36.67 0.29
CA GLU A 76 -13.25 -37.48 -0.65
C GLU A 76 -14.72 -37.03 -0.82
N SER A 77 -15.22 -36.22 0.10
CA SER A 77 -16.60 -35.72 0.11
C SER A 77 -16.75 -34.37 -0.58
N GLY A 78 -15.66 -33.78 -1.10
CA GLY A 78 -15.66 -32.48 -1.74
C GLY A 78 -15.63 -31.30 -0.73
N ASN A 79 -15.15 -31.53 0.51
CA ASN A 79 -14.90 -30.48 1.47
C ASN A 79 -13.40 -30.19 1.51
N LEU A 80 -13.05 -28.93 1.79
CA LEU A 80 -11.73 -28.53 2.21
C LEU A 80 -11.66 -28.68 3.75
N ALA A 81 -11.06 -29.80 4.17
CA ALA A 81 -10.87 -30.12 5.58
C ALA A 81 -9.58 -29.47 6.12
N GLN A 82 -9.59 -29.00 7.37
CA GLN A 82 -8.39 -28.49 8.01
C GLN A 82 -7.37 -29.61 8.24
N ALA A 83 -6.21 -29.48 7.62
CA ALA A 83 -5.07 -30.39 7.80
C ALA A 83 -4.12 -29.87 8.87
N GLY A 84 -3.79 -28.57 8.86
CA GLY A 84 -2.89 -27.95 9.81
C GLY A 84 -3.36 -26.54 10.22
N LEU A 85 -2.81 -26.08 11.32
CA LEU A 85 -3.12 -24.79 11.89
C LEU A 85 -1.92 -24.24 12.68
N ILE A 86 -1.52 -23.01 12.41
CA ILE A 86 -0.78 -22.17 13.35
C ILE A 86 -1.77 -21.14 13.88
N ASP A 87 -1.97 -21.06 15.18
CA ASP A 87 -2.92 -20.18 15.83
C ASP A 87 -2.21 -19.26 16.81
N ASN A 88 -2.87 -18.17 17.22
CA ASN A 88 -2.36 -17.20 18.18
C ASN A 88 -1.02 -16.57 17.78
N ILE A 89 -0.89 -16.21 16.50
CA ILE A 89 0.27 -15.46 15.99
C ILE A 89 0.06 -14.00 16.36
N ALA A 90 0.98 -13.40 17.14
CA ALA A 90 0.95 -11.98 17.52
C ALA A 90 -0.42 -11.53 18.05
N ASP A 91 -0.84 -12.09 19.19
CA ASP A 91 -2.10 -11.72 19.84
C ASP A 91 -2.14 -10.22 20.19
N GLY A 92 -3.21 -9.54 19.78
CA GLY A 92 -3.37 -8.09 19.91
C GLY A 92 -3.06 -7.34 18.63
N GLU A 93 -2.41 -7.97 17.66
CA GLU A 93 -2.01 -7.36 16.37
C GLU A 93 -2.89 -7.85 15.23
N ARG A 94 -2.84 -7.14 14.10
CA ARG A 94 -3.51 -7.56 12.84
C ARG A 94 -2.48 -7.86 11.78
N ILE A 95 -2.82 -8.80 10.87
CA ILE A 95 -2.05 -9.00 9.64
C ILE A 95 -2.18 -7.76 8.77
N TRP A 96 -1.03 -7.19 8.36
CA TRP A 96 -0.93 -6.11 7.40
C TRP A 96 -0.54 -6.61 6.01
N SER A 97 0.31 -7.63 5.95
CA SER A 97 0.59 -8.33 4.70
C SER A 97 0.95 -9.79 4.95
N ALA A 98 0.74 -10.60 3.92
CA ALA A 98 1.10 -12.00 3.91
C ALA A 98 1.68 -12.39 2.55
N ARG A 99 2.59 -13.37 2.54
CA ARG A 99 3.12 -13.94 1.30
C ARG A 99 3.46 -15.41 1.48
N PHE A 100 3.00 -16.24 0.57
CA PHE A 100 3.35 -17.65 0.52
C PHE A 100 4.24 -17.92 -0.69
N ILE A 101 5.39 -18.59 -0.48
CA ILE A 101 6.41 -18.85 -1.50
C ILE A 101 6.94 -20.27 -1.30
N GLY A 102 6.65 -21.18 -2.25
CA GLY A 102 7.03 -22.59 -2.08
C GLY A 102 6.56 -23.14 -0.73
N ASP A 103 7.45 -23.71 0.04
CA ASP A 103 7.17 -24.28 1.37
C ASP A 103 7.15 -23.25 2.51
N ARG A 104 7.33 -21.95 2.21
CA ARG A 104 7.40 -20.91 3.24
C ARG A 104 6.18 -19.99 3.22
N GLY A 105 5.87 -19.47 4.41
CA GLY A 105 4.94 -18.37 4.60
C GLY A 105 5.63 -17.21 5.32
N TYR A 106 5.25 -15.99 4.94
CA TYR A 106 5.70 -14.76 5.56
C TYR A 106 4.48 -13.95 5.96
N LEU A 107 4.44 -13.51 7.22
CA LEU A 107 3.38 -12.63 7.73
C LEU A 107 4.01 -11.39 8.33
N VAL A 108 3.36 -10.28 8.13
CA VAL A 108 3.66 -9.02 8.78
C VAL A 108 2.46 -8.64 9.62
N THR A 109 2.66 -8.50 10.92
CA THR A 109 1.64 -8.04 11.86
C THR A 109 2.09 -6.71 12.47
N PHE A 110 1.19 -5.93 13.03
CA PHE A 110 1.53 -4.63 13.59
C PHE A 110 0.55 -4.18 14.68
N GLU A 111 1.12 -3.67 15.79
CA GLU A 111 0.49 -2.80 16.76
C GLU A 111 1.35 -1.56 17.02
N MET A 112 2.60 -1.73 17.44
CA MET A 112 3.57 -0.66 17.75
C MET A 112 4.91 -0.84 17.05
N ILE A 113 5.31 -2.09 16.81
CA ILE A 113 6.51 -2.55 16.11
C ILE A 113 6.04 -3.63 15.16
N ASP A 114 6.71 -3.79 14.04
CA ASP A 114 6.35 -4.71 12.95
C ASP A 114 7.16 -6.01 13.05
N PRO A 115 6.61 -7.11 13.56
CA PRO A 115 7.25 -8.40 13.43
C PRO A 115 6.99 -9.03 12.04
N LEU A 116 8.10 -9.40 11.36
CA LEU A 116 8.07 -10.32 10.22
C LEU A 116 8.18 -11.75 10.75
N TRP A 117 7.13 -12.53 10.54
CA TRP A 117 7.07 -13.95 10.90
C TRP A 117 7.47 -14.81 9.70
N VAL A 118 8.32 -15.80 9.92
CA VAL A 118 8.72 -16.79 8.92
C VAL A 118 8.17 -18.16 9.32
N LEU A 119 7.41 -18.78 8.42
CA LEU A 119 6.71 -20.04 8.66
C LEU A 119 7.26 -21.15 7.76
N ASP A 120 7.35 -22.37 8.28
CA ASP A 120 7.53 -23.59 7.53
C ASP A 120 6.17 -24.24 7.30
N LEU A 121 5.82 -24.44 6.04
CA LEU A 121 4.57 -25.03 5.58
C LEU A 121 4.83 -26.25 4.70
N SER A 122 6.04 -26.82 4.74
CA SER A 122 6.42 -27.99 3.96
C SER A 122 5.64 -29.26 4.34
N ASP A 123 5.30 -29.39 5.64
CA ASP A 123 4.33 -30.41 6.08
C ASP A 123 2.97 -29.75 6.34
N PRO A 124 1.97 -29.96 5.48
CA PRO A 124 0.65 -29.35 5.63
C PRO A 124 -0.08 -29.79 6.91
N PHE A 125 0.35 -30.86 7.57
CA PHE A 125 -0.25 -31.35 8.82
C PHE A 125 0.44 -30.78 10.08
N ASN A 126 1.69 -30.31 9.94
CA ASN A 126 2.50 -29.80 11.06
C ASN A 126 3.19 -28.48 10.68
N PRO A 127 2.43 -27.43 10.32
CA PRO A 127 3.03 -26.13 10.04
C PRO A 127 3.61 -25.52 11.31
N VAL A 128 4.75 -24.84 11.21
CA VAL A 128 5.46 -24.26 12.36
C VAL A 128 5.99 -22.85 12.06
N ILE A 129 6.17 -22.05 13.14
CA ILE A 129 6.91 -20.78 13.06
C ILE A 129 8.40 -21.12 13.16
N LEU A 130 9.20 -20.63 12.20
CA LEU A 130 10.65 -20.80 12.18
C LEU A 130 11.37 -19.65 12.85
N GLY A 131 10.94 -18.42 12.59
CA GLY A 131 11.62 -17.23 13.09
C GLY A 131 10.69 -16.02 13.10
N GLU A 132 11.18 -15.01 13.80
CA GLU A 132 10.54 -13.72 13.96
C GLU A 132 11.61 -12.62 13.90
N LEU A 133 11.27 -11.47 13.31
CA LEU A 133 12.15 -10.30 13.24
C LEU A 133 11.30 -9.05 13.48
N GLU A 134 11.57 -8.37 14.58
CA GLU A 134 10.99 -7.03 14.84
C GLU A 134 11.73 -5.97 14.04
N VAL A 135 11.01 -5.14 13.28
CA VAL A 135 11.56 -4.04 12.50
C VAL A 135 10.76 -2.74 12.71
N PRO A 136 11.42 -1.56 12.62
CA PRO A 136 10.71 -0.29 12.71
C PRO A 136 9.91 0.03 11.44
N GLY A 137 8.66 0.46 11.59
CA GLY A 137 7.71 0.73 10.50
C GLY A 137 6.77 -0.43 10.25
N VAL A 138 6.09 -0.48 9.11
CA VAL A 138 5.24 -1.61 8.70
C VAL A 138 5.34 -1.88 7.21
N SER A 139 5.51 -3.15 6.85
CA SER A 139 5.47 -3.62 5.46
C SER A 139 4.04 -4.00 5.07
N THR A 140 3.46 -3.24 4.15
CA THR A 140 2.09 -3.46 3.67
C THR A 140 2.02 -4.36 2.44
N TYR A 141 3.14 -4.56 1.74
CA TYR A 141 3.27 -5.48 0.62
C TYR A 141 4.65 -6.16 0.65
N VAL A 142 4.67 -7.46 0.44
CA VAL A 142 5.88 -8.30 0.40
C VAL A 142 6.06 -8.87 -1.00
N HIS A 143 7.19 -8.60 -1.62
CA HIS A 143 7.60 -9.10 -2.93
C HIS A 143 8.80 -10.04 -2.81
N PRO A 144 8.71 -11.30 -3.24
CA PRO A 144 9.88 -12.18 -3.29
C PRO A 144 10.78 -11.77 -4.47
N VAL A 145 12.04 -11.48 -4.17
CA VAL A 145 13.07 -11.23 -5.19
C VAL A 145 13.68 -12.56 -5.62
N ASP A 146 14.05 -13.38 -4.66
CA ASP A 146 14.50 -14.75 -4.81
C ASP A 146 14.10 -15.60 -3.59
N GLU A 147 14.62 -16.82 -3.46
CA GLU A 147 14.30 -17.75 -2.36
C GLU A 147 14.74 -17.23 -0.98
N ASN A 148 15.72 -16.32 -0.93
CA ASN A 148 16.37 -15.83 0.28
C ASN A 148 16.22 -14.33 0.51
N THR A 149 15.51 -13.63 -0.39
CA THR A 149 15.44 -12.17 -0.37
C THR A 149 14.01 -11.69 -0.57
N LEU A 150 13.53 -10.90 0.38
CA LEU A 150 12.23 -10.24 0.27
C LEU A 150 12.43 -8.72 0.15
N LEU A 151 11.73 -8.13 -0.79
CA LEU A 151 11.65 -6.69 -0.98
C LEU A 151 10.24 -6.24 -0.56
N THR A 152 10.14 -5.23 0.29
CA THR A 152 8.84 -4.78 0.80
C THR A 152 8.66 -3.29 0.60
N ILE A 153 7.41 -2.86 0.61
CA ILE A 153 7.05 -1.44 0.70
C ILE A 153 6.01 -1.26 1.80
N GLY A 154 6.06 -0.11 2.45
CA GLY A 154 5.13 0.22 3.51
C GLY A 154 5.34 1.61 4.08
N ILE A 155 5.02 1.77 5.35
CA ILE A 155 5.03 3.02 6.09
C ILE A 155 6.23 3.02 7.02
N GLY A 156 7.02 4.10 6.98
CA GLY A 156 8.20 4.22 7.82
C GLY A 156 7.90 4.37 9.31
N PRO A 157 8.92 4.16 10.16
CA PRO A 157 8.77 4.26 11.60
C PRO A 157 8.55 5.71 12.06
N GLY A 158 7.75 5.86 13.11
CA GLY A 158 7.59 7.11 13.82
C GLY A 158 8.83 7.54 14.62
N VAL A 159 8.67 8.57 15.42
CA VAL A 159 9.77 9.13 16.23
C VAL A 159 10.32 8.10 17.22
N GLY A 160 11.62 7.90 17.18
CA GLY A 160 12.30 6.92 18.04
C GLY A 160 12.08 5.46 17.63
N GLY A 161 11.56 5.21 16.43
CA GLY A 161 11.31 3.85 15.92
C GLY A 161 10.01 3.23 16.38
N LEU A 162 9.17 3.97 17.11
CA LEU A 162 7.90 3.48 17.62
C LEU A 162 6.71 4.02 16.81
N GLY A 163 5.73 3.16 16.55
CA GLY A 163 4.56 3.51 15.75
C GLY A 163 4.91 3.80 14.29
N LEU A 164 3.99 4.46 13.60
CA LEU A 164 4.10 4.75 12.16
C LEU A 164 4.19 6.25 11.89
N ASP A 165 5.04 6.62 10.97
CA ASP A 165 5.05 7.92 10.33
C ASP A 165 4.31 7.85 8.99
N TRP A 166 3.03 8.13 9.01
CA TRP A 166 2.14 8.10 7.83
C TRP A 166 2.55 9.10 6.73
N SER A 167 3.48 9.98 7.01
CA SER A 167 4.06 10.90 6.03
C SER A 167 5.27 10.30 5.29
N THR A 168 5.64 9.07 5.61
CA THR A 168 6.86 8.43 5.10
C THR A 168 6.55 7.10 4.41
N THR A 169 6.94 6.97 3.15
CA THR A 169 6.99 5.69 2.42
C THR A 169 8.37 5.08 2.57
N GLN A 170 8.44 3.79 2.91
CA GLN A 170 9.68 3.06 3.09
C GLN A 170 9.70 1.80 2.25
N VAL A 171 10.85 1.51 1.65
CA VAL A 171 11.20 0.23 1.04
C VAL A 171 12.20 -0.47 1.94
N SER A 172 12.04 -1.77 2.15
CA SER A 172 12.94 -2.56 3.00
C SER A 172 13.36 -3.86 2.30
N LEU A 173 14.58 -4.28 2.53
CA LEU A 173 15.16 -5.51 2.00
C LEU A 173 15.48 -6.46 3.15
N PHE A 174 14.94 -7.67 3.10
CA PHE A 174 15.13 -8.68 4.13
C PHE A 174 15.95 -9.83 3.58
N ASP A 175 16.89 -10.31 4.40
CA ASP A 175 17.58 -11.57 4.21
C ASP A 175 16.89 -12.66 5.01
N VAL A 176 16.31 -13.64 4.31
CA VAL A 176 15.61 -14.80 4.87
C VAL A 176 16.32 -16.12 4.52
N SER A 177 17.62 -16.06 4.21
CA SER A 177 18.44 -17.23 3.91
C SER A 177 18.51 -18.21 5.09
N ASP A 178 18.58 -17.68 6.31
CA ASP A 178 18.31 -18.44 7.53
C ASP A 178 16.90 -18.08 8.05
N PRO A 179 15.90 -18.93 7.80
CA PRO A 179 14.53 -18.61 8.18
C PRO A 179 14.29 -18.60 9.70
N SER A 180 15.24 -19.12 10.50
CA SER A 180 15.17 -19.07 11.96
C SER A 180 15.72 -17.76 12.54
N THR A 181 16.53 -17.05 11.76
CA THR A 181 17.13 -15.76 12.13
C THR A 181 17.05 -14.77 10.96
N PRO A 182 15.83 -14.40 10.51
CA PRO A 182 15.69 -13.41 9.44
C PRO A 182 16.28 -12.07 9.85
N THR A 183 16.77 -11.29 8.90
CA THR A 183 17.39 -9.99 9.18
C THR A 183 16.88 -8.91 8.24
N LEU A 184 16.77 -7.68 8.74
CA LEU A 184 16.62 -6.48 7.91
C LEU A 184 18.00 -6.16 7.35
N ALA A 185 18.19 -6.40 6.05
CA ALA A 185 19.47 -6.16 5.39
C ALA A 185 19.68 -4.67 5.12
N ASP A 186 18.65 -3.99 4.60
CA ASP A 186 18.67 -2.55 4.33
C ASP A 186 17.26 -1.96 4.31
N SER A 187 17.16 -0.64 4.47
CA SER A 187 15.90 0.09 4.34
C SER A 187 16.11 1.51 3.82
N MET A 188 15.22 1.96 2.94
CA MET A 188 15.28 3.27 2.31
C MET A 188 13.95 4.01 2.45
N LYS A 189 14.01 5.25 2.95
CA LYS A 189 12.87 6.17 2.89
C LYS A 189 12.81 6.79 1.50
N LEU A 190 11.66 6.70 0.84
CA LEU A 190 11.44 7.31 -0.47
C LEU A 190 10.98 8.76 -0.37
N THR A 191 10.54 9.20 0.81
CA THR A 191 10.12 10.59 1.03
C THR A 191 11.27 11.55 0.76
N PRO A 192 11.16 12.47 -0.21
CA PRO A 192 12.20 13.44 -0.48
C PRO A 192 12.42 14.34 0.75
N ALA A 193 13.66 14.50 1.17
CA ALA A 193 14.00 15.51 2.15
C ALA A 193 14.08 16.87 1.46
N TYR A 194 12.97 17.61 1.38
CA TYR A 194 13.02 19.00 0.96
C TYR A 194 13.54 19.85 2.11
N THR A 195 14.85 20.00 2.19
CA THR A 195 15.48 20.95 3.09
C THR A 195 15.51 22.33 2.43
N ASP A 196 14.60 23.22 2.80
CA ASP A 196 14.76 24.63 2.50
C ASP A 196 15.56 25.28 3.64
N SER A 197 16.71 25.88 3.33
CA SER A 197 17.54 26.61 4.30
C SER A 197 16.81 27.80 4.94
N ARG A 198 15.69 28.24 4.35
CA ARG A 198 14.81 29.27 4.91
C ARG A 198 13.86 28.73 6.00
N CYS A 199 13.86 27.42 6.18
CA CYS A 199 12.97 26.73 7.12
C CYS A 199 13.54 26.55 8.53
N GLU A 200 14.76 27.00 8.82
CA GLU A 200 15.44 26.78 10.11
C GLU A 200 14.68 27.34 11.32
N ASP A 201 13.83 28.36 11.11
CA ASP A 201 13.12 29.06 12.19
C ASP A 201 11.58 28.88 12.20
N VAL A 202 10.99 28.11 11.28
CA VAL A 202 9.54 28.00 11.18
C VAL A 202 9.07 26.59 11.53
N ARG A 203 8.19 26.46 12.52
CA ARG A 203 7.68 25.20 13.09
C ARG A 203 7.03 24.22 12.09
N HIS A 204 6.80 24.62 10.86
CA HIS A 204 6.12 23.83 9.82
C HIS A 204 7.00 23.62 8.58
N CYS A 205 8.20 24.14 8.56
CA CYS A 205 9.16 23.91 7.51
C CYS A 205 9.85 22.56 7.71
N GLY A 206 9.75 21.68 6.74
CA GLY A 206 10.33 20.34 6.79
C GLY A 206 9.30 19.22 6.94
N TRP A 207 8.02 19.52 6.97
CA TRP A 207 6.98 18.50 6.84
C TRP A 207 6.83 18.16 5.36
N THR A 208 7.52 17.11 4.95
CA THR A 208 7.26 16.45 3.68
C THR A 208 6.26 15.33 3.96
N TRP A 209 5.05 15.50 3.48
CA TRP A 209 4.09 14.40 3.44
C TRP A 209 4.26 13.71 2.10
N SER A 210 4.52 12.42 2.12
CA SER A 210 4.53 11.59 0.93
C SER A 210 3.69 10.34 1.14
N TRP A 211 3.12 9.86 0.05
CA TRP A 211 2.42 8.58 0.04
C TRP A 211 2.66 7.88 -1.30
N SER A 212 2.55 6.57 -1.29
CA SER A 212 2.65 5.75 -2.48
C SER A 212 1.40 4.89 -2.65
N GLU A 213 0.87 4.82 -3.85
CA GLU A 213 -0.20 3.88 -4.17
C GLU A 213 0.26 2.43 -3.96
N ALA A 214 1.55 2.14 -4.10
CA ALA A 214 2.11 0.80 -3.92
C ALA A 214 1.98 0.26 -2.48
N THR A 215 1.67 1.12 -1.49
CA THR A 215 1.42 0.67 -0.11
C THR A 215 0.05 -0.01 0.09
N TYR A 216 -0.88 0.13 -0.86
CA TYR A 216 -2.21 -0.50 -0.80
C TYR A 216 -2.67 -1.12 -2.12
N GLU A 217 -1.99 -0.87 -3.23
CA GLU A 217 -2.26 -1.44 -4.56
C GLU A 217 -0.96 -2.03 -5.14
N HIS A 218 -0.81 -3.33 -5.00
CA HIS A 218 0.41 -4.04 -5.41
C HIS A 218 0.79 -3.86 -6.89
N LYS A 219 -0.17 -3.54 -7.78
CA LYS A 219 0.11 -3.27 -9.20
C LYS A 219 0.85 -1.96 -9.45
N ALA A 220 0.98 -1.12 -8.42
CA ALA A 220 1.80 0.08 -8.45
C ALA A 220 3.26 -0.20 -8.06
N PHE A 221 3.55 -1.37 -7.51
CA PHE A 221 4.89 -1.86 -7.20
C PHE A 221 5.41 -2.69 -8.38
N THR A 222 6.41 -2.19 -9.07
CA THR A 222 6.98 -2.85 -10.25
C THR A 222 8.45 -3.15 -10.04
N TYR A 223 8.80 -4.42 -9.85
CA TYR A 223 10.19 -4.87 -9.78
C TYR A 223 10.61 -5.48 -11.11
N TRP A 224 11.67 -4.91 -11.71
CA TRP A 224 12.26 -5.35 -12.96
C TRP A 224 13.51 -6.18 -12.69
N SER A 225 13.34 -7.49 -12.65
CA SER A 225 14.42 -8.42 -12.29
C SER A 225 15.64 -8.44 -13.25
N PRO A 226 15.54 -8.16 -14.55
CA PRO A 226 16.72 -8.15 -15.41
C PRO A 226 17.78 -7.15 -14.97
N ASP A 227 17.38 -5.96 -14.51
CA ASP A 227 18.29 -4.90 -14.10
C ASP A 227 18.23 -4.65 -12.58
N SER A 228 17.44 -5.46 -11.85
CA SER A 228 17.24 -5.34 -10.42
C SER A 228 16.77 -3.94 -9.98
N ILE A 229 15.87 -3.34 -10.75
CA ILE A 229 15.31 -2.00 -10.49
C ILE A 229 13.88 -2.13 -9.96
N LEU A 230 13.60 -1.49 -8.83
CA LEU A 230 12.24 -1.27 -8.32
C LEU A 230 11.75 0.09 -8.77
N ALA A 231 10.53 0.16 -9.32
CA ALA A 231 9.83 1.40 -9.62
C ALA A 231 8.53 1.48 -8.82
N VAL A 232 8.36 2.57 -8.07
CA VAL A 232 7.15 2.84 -7.28
C VAL A 232 6.72 4.30 -7.41
N PRO A 233 5.42 4.58 -7.62
CA PRO A 233 4.92 5.95 -7.64
C PRO A 233 4.98 6.56 -6.25
N LEU A 234 5.33 7.84 -6.19
CA LEU A 234 5.35 8.63 -4.98
C LEU A 234 4.64 9.95 -5.23
N SER A 235 3.72 10.29 -4.37
CA SER A 235 3.06 11.59 -4.35
C SER A 235 3.50 12.37 -3.13
N THR A 236 3.81 13.65 -3.30
CA THR A 236 4.30 14.52 -2.22
C THR A 236 3.89 15.96 -2.46
N TYR A 237 4.10 16.82 -1.46
CA TYR A 237 3.94 18.26 -1.58
C TYR A 237 5.28 18.97 -1.35
N ARG A 238 5.56 19.94 -2.19
CA ARG A 238 6.70 20.85 -2.02
C ARG A 238 6.16 22.22 -1.63
N TYR A 239 6.65 22.77 -0.50
CA TYR A 239 6.31 24.11 -0.08
C TYR A 239 7.06 25.14 -0.91
N LEU A 240 6.33 26.16 -1.36
CA LEU A 240 6.87 27.26 -2.15
C LEU A 240 7.05 28.48 -1.25
N TYR A 241 8.17 29.16 -1.42
CA TYR A 241 8.51 30.38 -0.70
C TYR A 241 8.99 31.44 -1.69
N ASP A 242 8.56 32.67 -1.49
CA ASP A 242 9.04 33.86 -2.22
C ASP A 242 9.69 34.85 -1.26
N GLU A 243 10.01 36.06 -1.78
CA GLU A 243 10.63 37.12 -0.99
C GLU A 243 9.77 37.62 0.20
N SER A 244 8.46 37.40 0.14
CA SER A 244 7.49 37.76 1.20
C SER A 244 7.26 36.65 2.24
N GLY A 245 7.80 35.45 2.02
CA GLY A 245 7.64 34.28 2.88
C GLY A 245 6.94 33.11 2.18
N TYR A 246 6.08 32.38 2.91
CA TYR A 246 5.33 31.25 2.36
C TYR A 246 4.35 31.72 1.29
N SER A 247 4.48 31.19 0.07
CA SER A 247 3.67 31.53 -1.09
C SER A 247 2.71 30.41 -1.52
N GLY A 248 2.80 29.23 -0.91
CA GLY A 248 1.92 28.10 -1.23
C GLY A 248 2.62 26.75 -1.21
N TYR A 249 2.01 25.80 -1.85
CA TYR A 249 2.60 24.46 -2.03
C TYR A 249 2.31 23.95 -3.44
N GLU A 250 3.19 23.10 -3.93
CA GLU A 250 3.08 22.42 -5.20
C GLU A 250 2.91 20.92 -4.96
N TYR A 251 1.93 20.33 -5.63
CA TYR A 251 1.81 18.88 -5.68
C TYR A 251 2.85 18.31 -6.65
N VAL A 252 3.53 17.27 -6.22
CA VAL A 252 4.57 16.60 -6.99
C VAL A 252 4.24 15.12 -7.09
N SER A 253 4.18 14.60 -8.32
CA SER A 253 4.03 13.17 -8.59
C SER A 253 5.27 12.66 -9.29
N LYS A 254 5.90 11.65 -8.68
CA LYS A 254 7.14 11.03 -9.18
C LYS A 254 6.99 9.53 -9.29
N LEU A 255 7.75 8.94 -10.21
CA LEU A 255 8.10 7.52 -10.15
C LEU A 255 9.51 7.45 -9.57
N MET A 256 9.62 6.86 -8.38
CA MET A 256 10.91 6.61 -7.73
C MET A 256 11.48 5.30 -8.24
N LEU A 257 12.73 5.32 -8.66
CA LEU A 257 13.45 4.14 -9.08
C LEU A 257 14.56 3.83 -8.06
N VAL A 258 14.66 2.57 -7.66
CA VAL A 258 15.57 2.09 -6.62
C VAL A 258 16.35 0.90 -7.17
N ASP A 259 17.67 0.96 -7.13
CA ASP A 259 18.54 -0.18 -7.40
C ASP A 259 18.49 -1.15 -6.21
N VAL A 260 18.31 -2.42 -6.51
CA VAL A 260 18.26 -3.51 -5.53
C VAL A 260 19.48 -4.41 -5.75
N ASP A 261 20.53 -4.20 -4.99
CA ASP A 261 21.71 -5.08 -5.03
C ASP A 261 21.44 -6.34 -4.21
N ILE A 262 21.08 -7.41 -4.90
CA ILE A 262 20.76 -8.71 -4.29
C ILE A 262 21.98 -9.37 -3.68
N GLU A 263 23.17 -9.20 -4.27
CA GLU A 263 24.41 -9.83 -3.80
C GLU A 263 24.91 -9.20 -2.50
N ASN A 264 24.92 -7.87 -2.44
CA ASN A 264 25.36 -7.12 -1.26
C ASN A 264 24.21 -6.82 -0.28
N LYS A 265 22.97 -7.14 -0.64
CA LYS A 265 21.76 -6.88 0.14
C LYS A 265 21.61 -5.42 0.50
N THR A 266 21.73 -4.52 -0.48
CA THR A 266 21.61 -3.06 -0.29
C THR A 266 20.64 -2.42 -1.27
N LEU A 267 20.08 -1.27 -0.88
CA LEU A 267 19.22 -0.41 -1.67
C LEU A 267 19.93 0.91 -1.96
N SER A 268 19.82 1.40 -3.19
CA SER A 268 20.31 2.74 -3.55
C SER A 268 19.35 3.43 -4.51
N GLY A 269 19.33 4.79 -4.49
CA GLY A 269 18.52 5.53 -5.42
C GLY A 269 19.06 5.39 -6.84
N HIS A 270 18.27 4.86 -7.76
CA HIS A 270 18.56 4.84 -9.19
C HIS A 270 18.25 6.22 -9.80
N GLY A 271 17.08 6.78 -9.47
CA GLY A 271 16.65 8.09 -9.93
C GLY A 271 15.15 8.30 -9.78
N GLU A 272 14.65 9.33 -10.44
CA GLU A 272 13.23 9.68 -10.39
C GLU A 272 12.72 10.21 -11.73
N ILE A 273 11.47 9.90 -12.07
CA ILE A 273 10.75 10.44 -13.21
C ILE A 273 9.67 11.35 -12.68
N ASP A 274 9.68 12.63 -13.07
CA ASP A 274 8.77 13.66 -12.57
C ASP A 274 7.68 13.97 -13.61
N HIS A 275 6.42 13.79 -13.22
CA HIS A 275 5.25 14.11 -14.03
C HIS A 275 4.62 15.47 -13.66
N SER A 276 5.27 16.29 -12.83
CA SER A 276 4.72 17.60 -12.42
C SER A 276 4.45 18.51 -13.62
N SER A 277 5.20 18.38 -14.72
CA SER A 277 5.00 19.15 -15.95
C SER A 277 3.62 18.97 -16.58
N PHE A 278 2.96 17.83 -16.37
CA PHE A 278 1.60 17.61 -16.85
C PHE A 278 0.54 18.43 -16.06
N TYR A 279 0.89 19.00 -14.89
CA TYR A 279 -0.04 19.69 -14.00
C TYR A 279 0.25 21.16 -13.84
N ASN A 280 1.53 21.53 -13.92
CA ASN A 280 1.99 22.89 -13.74
C ASN A 280 1.72 23.68 -15.02
N LYS A 281 0.55 24.30 -15.14
CA LYS A 281 0.32 25.32 -16.12
C LYS A 281 1.02 26.61 -15.71
N GLU A 282 1.47 27.39 -16.70
CA GLU A 282 2.11 28.69 -16.52
C GLU A 282 1.29 29.70 -15.69
N ASP A 283 0.01 29.42 -15.46
CA ASP A 283 -0.94 30.29 -14.76
C ASP A 283 -0.94 30.14 -13.21
N GLY A 284 -0.11 29.26 -12.67
CA GLY A 284 0.11 29.17 -11.21
C GLY A 284 -1.03 28.62 -10.37
N ASP A 285 -2.12 28.13 -10.97
CA ASP A 285 -3.24 27.53 -10.22
C ASP A 285 -2.98 26.02 -9.97
N THR A 286 -2.23 25.75 -8.91
CA THR A 286 -1.95 24.40 -8.42
C THR A 286 -2.89 24.04 -7.28
N SER A 287 -4.21 23.91 -7.56
CA SER A 287 -5.12 23.54 -6.48
C SER A 287 -4.96 22.06 -6.12
N TRP A 288 -4.85 21.77 -4.84
CA TRP A 288 -4.67 20.43 -4.26
C TRP A 288 -5.75 19.40 -4.67
N TRP A 289 -6.90 19.86 -5.17
CA TRP A 289 -7.99 19.04 -5.66
C TRP A 289 -7.64 18.22 -6.91
N HIS A 290 -6.59 18.55 -7.62
CA HIS A 290 -6.18 17.90 -8.86
C HIS A 290 -5.28 16.67 -8.64
N SER A 291 -4.89 16.37 -7.40
CA SER A 291 -3.90 15.35 -7.08
C SER A 291 -4.30 13.93 -7.49
N TYR A 292 -5.58 13.60 -7.50
CA TYR A 292 -6.03 12.24 -7.79
C TYR A 292 -5.96 11.84 -9.28
N SER A 293 -6.19 12.79 -10.18
CA SER A 293 -6.19 12.50 -11.63
C SER A 293 -4.81 12.59 -12.26
N THR A 294 -3.83 13.12 -11.55
CA THR A 294 -2.55 13.56 -12.09
C THR A 294 -1.37 12.74 -11.61
N SER A 295 -1.58 11.89 -10.58
CA SER A 295 -0.53 11.04 -10.02
C SER A 295 -0.07 9.99 -11.03
N ILE A 296 1.23 9.71 -11.05
CA ILE A 296 1.74 8.47 -11.64
C ILE A 296 1.13 7.32 -10.82
N ARG A 297 0.52 6.38 -11.52
CA ARG A 297 -0.16 5.25 -10.89
C ARG A 297 0.47 3.91 -11.23
N ARG A 298 1.10 3.82 -12.39
CA ARG A 298 1.67 2.57 -12.90
C ARG A 298 2.98 2.85 -13.63
N SER A 299 3.82 1.84 -13.65
CA SER A 299 5.00 1.78 -14.50
C SER A 299 5.09 0.43 -15.19
N ILE A 300 5.73 0.41 -16.35
CA ILE A 300 6.01 -0.81 -17.12
C ILE A 300 7.43 -0.71 -17.64
N PHE A 301 8.23 -1.77 -17.46
CA PHE A 301 9.52 -1.91 -18.12
C PHE A 301 9.37 -2.72 -19.40
N MET A 302 9.99 -2.27 -20.48
CA MET A 302 10.07 -3.00 -21.74
C MET A 302 11.46 -2.81 -22.38
N GLY A 303 12.28 -3.86 -22.33
CA GLY A 303 13.68 -3.77 -22.77
C GLY A 303 14.42 -2.72 -21.96
N ASP A 304 15.06 -1.79 -22.64
CA ASP A 304 15.87 -0.73 -22.04
C ASP A 304 15.05 0.52 -21.67
N PHE A 305 13.71 0.40 -21.57
CA PHE A 305 12.83 1.54 -21.31
C PHE A 305 11.89 1.30 -20.15
N VAL A 306 11.67 2.37 -19.38
CA VAL A 306 10.62 2.47 -18.38
C VAL A 306 9.54 3.47 -18.80
N TYR A 307 8.30 3.04 -18.69
CA TYR A 307 7.09 3.83 -19.00
C TYR A 307 6.42 4.23 -17.71
N ALA A 308 6.20 5.52 -17.51
CA ALA A 308 5.43 6.05 -16.37
C ALA A 308 4.06 6.52 -16.85
N PHE A 309 3.00 6.07 -16.17
CA PHE A 309 1.61 6.32 -16.54
C PHE A 309 0.92 7.18 -15.51
N SER A 310 0.39 8.31 -15.96
CA SER A 310 -0.59 9.12 -15.20
C SER A 310 -1.88 9.26 -16.00
N ALA A 311 -2.92 9.84 -15.43
CA ALA A 311 -4.16 10.07 -16.16
C ALA A 311 -3.98 11.09 -17.32
N LEU A 312 -3.04 12.02 -17.21
CA LEU A 312 -2.81 13.08 -18.19
C LEU A 312 -1.80 12.72 -19.26
N GLY A 313 -0.92 11.74 -19.01
CA GLY A 313 0.10 11.42 -19.98
C GLY A 313 0.93 10.18 -19.62
N ILE A 314 1.73 9.80 -20.59
CA ILE A 314 2.71 8.72 -20.50
C ILE A 314 4.05 9.32 -20.87
N SER A 315 5.07 9.08 -20.07
CA SER A 315 6.45 9.37 -20.44
C SER A 315 7.26 8.09 -20.56
N VAL A 316 8.19 8.08 -21.50
CA VAL A 316 9.09 6.96 -21.78
C VAL A 316 10.51 7.42 -21.54
N HIS A 317 11.23 6.67 -20.73
CA HIS A 317 12.60 6.99 -20.36
C HIS A 317 13.51 5.78 -20.59
N ASP A 318 14.75 6.05 -20.94
CA ASP A 318 15.80 5.05 -20.89
C ASP A 318 16.02 4.58 -19.46
N THR A 319 16.25 3.29 -19.23
CA THR A 319 16.41 2.73 -17.87
C THR A 319 17.75 3.04 -17.25
N GLU A 320 18.80 3.33 -18.04
CA GLU A 320 20.16 3.54 -17.52
C GLU A 320 20.35 4.98 -17.00
N ASP A 321 19.91 5.99 -17.78
CA ASP A 321 20.17 7.40 -17.46
C ASP A 321 18.90 8.24 -17.23
N LEU A 322 17.72 7.61 -17.35
CA LEU A 322 16.39 8.21 -17.23
C LEU A 322 16.12 9.38 -18.18
N VAL A 323 16.90 9.47 -19.27
CA VAL A 323 16.63 10.47 -20.31
C VAL A 323 15.27 10.20 -20.95
N VAL A 324 14.44 11.24 -21.02
CA VAL A 324 13.13 11.15 -21.65
C VAL A 324 13.31 10.95 -23.17
N THR A 325 12.69 9.89 -23.69
CA THR A 325 12.70 9.58 -25.13
C THR A 325 11.40 9.97 -25.82
N GLU A 326 10.28 9.90 -25.10
CA GLU A 326 8.95 10.21 -25.64
C GLU A 326 8.04 10.73 -24.54
N ILE A 327 7.15 11.67 -24.87
CA ILE A 327 6.07 12.13 -24.01
C ILE A 327 4.77 12.11 -24.83
N LEU A 328 3.76 11.40 -24.33
CA LEU A 328 2.45 11.31 -24.94
C LEU A 328 1.40 11.89 -23.98
N GLU A 329 0.78 13.00 -24.37
CA GLU A 329 -0.39 13.53 -23.69
C GLU A 329 -1.65 12.72 -24.05
N ILE A 330 -2.49 12.41 -23.05
CA ILE A 330 -3.75 11.69 -23.25
C ILE A 330 -4.85 12.72 -23.47
N PRO A 331 -5.42 12.83 -24.70
CA PRO A 331 -6.43 13.83 -25.00
C PRO A 331 -7.77 13.52 -24.32
N GLY A 332 -8.54 14.56 -24.01
CA GLY A 332 -9.88 14.44 -23.43
C GLY A 332 -9.90 14.20 -21.93
N GLN A 333 -8.75 14.20 -21.27
CA GLN A 333 -8.62 14.26 -19.81
C GLN A 333 -8.56 15.72 -19.35
N GLU A 334 -9.37 16.58 -19.96
CA GLU A 334 -9.57 17.91 -19.42
C GLU A 334 -10.09 17.80 -18.01
N ARG A 335 -9.53 18.60 -17.12
CA ARG A 335 -9.71 18.56 -15.67
C ARG A 335 -11.19 18.33 -15.32
N PRO A 336 -11.57 17.31 -14.53
CA PRO A 336 -12.97 17.06 -14.20
C PRO A 336 -13.64 18.18 -13.38
N PHE A 337 -12.92 19.25 -13.00
CA PHE A 337 -13.41 20.36 -12.19
C PHE A 337 -12.83 21.72 -12.58
N GLY A 338 -12.63 21.96 -13.86
CA GLY A 338 -12.32 23.28 -14.39
C GLY A 338 -13.46 23.74 -15.28
N GLN A 339 -14.65 23.99 -14.72
CA GLN A 339 -15.56 24.92 -15.37
C GLN A 339 -14.85 26.26 -15.41
N ASP A 340 -14.59 26.74 -16.63
CA ASP A 340 -14.30 28.14 -16.88
C ASP A 340 -15.30 29.00 -16.11
N SER A 341 -14.81 29.67 -15.07
CA SER A 341 -15.57 30.70 -14.38
C SER A 341 -15.64 32.00 -15.19
N THR A 342 -15.73 31.89 -16.53
CA THR A 342 -15.87 33.01 -17.45
C THR A 342 -17.22 33.06 -18.18
N GLU A 343 -18.22 32.31 -17.72
CA GLU A 343 -19.62 32.62 -18.00
C GLU A 343 -20.35 32.88 -16.70
N SER A 344 -20.04 34.01 -16.05
CA SER A 344 -21.01 34.68 -15.23
C SER A 344 -22.04 35.33 -16.19
N GLU A 345 -22.98 34.54 -16.68
CA GLU A 345 -24.23 35.10 -17.12
C GLU A 345 -24.87 35.79 -15.91
N ASP A 346 -25.07 37.09 -16.08
CA ASP A 346 -25.82 37.96 -15.20
C ASP A 346 -27.15 37.28 -14.80
N MET A 347 -27.16 36.55 -13.69
CA MET A 347 -28.40 36.30 -12.96
C MET A 347 -28.71 37.60 -12.22
N GLU A 348 -29.52 38.43 -12.86
CA GLU A 348 -30.24 39.48 -12.15
C GLU A 348 -30.86 38.86 -10.90
N SER A 349 -30.36 39.27 -9.75
CA SER A 349 -30.96 38.96 -8.45
C SER A 349 -32.31 39.65 -8.39
N GLU A 350 -33.37 38.95 -8.69
CA GLU A 350 -34.68 39.36 -8.18
C GLU A 350 -34.63 39.30 -6.66
N GLY A 351 -34.53 40.47 -6.08
CA GLY A 351 -34.48 40.66 -4.63
C GLY A 351 -35.77 40.16 -3.99
N HIS A 352 -35.70 39.03 -3.32
CA HIS A 352 -36.76 38.66 -2.38
C HIS A 352 -36.62 39.50 -1.13
N ASN A 353 -37.51 40.45 -1.01
CA ASN A 353 -37.66 41.36 0.12
C ASN A 353 -38.30 40.58 1.27
N CYS A 354 -37.49 40.13 2.24
CA CYS A 354 -38.00 39.61 3.51
C CYS A 354 -38.31 40.79 4.42
N ASN A 355 -39.61 41.03 4.71
CA ASN A 355 -40.02 42.00 5.73
C ASN A 355 -39.95 41.33 7.12
N ASP A 356 -39.10 41.86 7.98
CA ASP A 356 -39.11 41.60 9.40
C ASP A 356 -40.36 42.26 10.02
N ASN A 357 -41.29 41.45 10.47
CA ASN A 357 -42.30 41.90 11.41
C ASN A 357 -41.98 41.37 12.81
N ASP A 358 -42.15 42.24 13.77
CA ASP A 358 -41.84 42.14 15.20
C ASP A 358 -42.61 41.04 15.98
N GLU A 359 -42.76 39.85 15.45
CA GLU A 359 -43.27 38.69 16.20
C GLU A 359 -42.67 37.39 15.62
N GLY A 360 -41.46 37.10 15.94
CA GLY A 360 -40.76 35.82 16.15
C GLY A 360 -41.19 34.59 15.33
N ALA A 361 -41.52 34.68 14.02
CA ALA A 361 -41.66 33.50 13.17
C ALA A 361 -41.31 33.83 11.72
N THR A 362 -40.19 33.27 11.21
CA THR A 362 -39.78 33.38 9.82
C THR A 362 -40.51 32.32 9.00
N SER A 363 -41.39 32.72 8.07
CA SER A 363 -41.91 31.83 7.05
C SER A 363 -41.56 32.40 5.68
N CYS A 364 -40.78 31.67 4.90
CA CYS A 364 -40.63 31.89 3.47
C CYS A 364 -41.69 31.03 2.77
N VAL A 365 -42.47 31.63 1.86
CA VAL A 365 -43.42 30.92 1.02
C VAL A 365 -42.90 31.00 -0.41
N ASP A 366 -42.99 29.87 -1.12
CA ASP A 366 -42.56 29.60 -2.49
C ASP A 366 -43.05 30.62 -3.53
#